data_8c2410e498eacdb736a9ef80c9f06988
#
_entry.id   8c2410e498eacdb736a9ef80c9f06988
#
_cell.length_a   1.000
_cell.length_b   1.000
_cell.length_c   1.000
_cell.angle_alpha   90.00
_cell.angle_beta   90.00
_cell.angle_gamma   90.00
#
_symmetry.space_group_name_H-M   'P 1'
#
loop_
_entity.id
_entity.type
_entity.pdbx_description
1 polymer ?
#
loop_
_entity_poly.entity_id
_entity_poly.type
_entity_poly.pdbx_seq_one_letter_code
_entity_poly.pdbx_strand_id
1 'polypeptide(L)'
;QRSLGDYPLAPYVEYQLLSSRLGQTSSAEIDAFRERYADLPATPLLYQRWLKVQGQRRQWARLHARRYDTTNADLQCYFVRAQYGVGEKSAALDATTELWVRPKSQPKACDPIFSVWRGTERFSQDIVWQRFNGAMQAGERVLARYLQRYMTGARQTAAKAYYELARQPQRVSWRGAFSADTMENRAAISYGIRRYARRDAQKAAVAWRTFRSSHAFSAAERQLLDEHIAVELAGDGQFPETDQREMLASEFALNGMVNAAIAHQR
;
A
#
# COMPACT_ATOMS: atom_id res chain seq x y z
N GLN A 1 -30.47 4.56 48.66
CA GLN A 1 -29.61 5.21 47.63
C GLN A 1 -29.06 4.10 46.74
N ARG A 2 -29.64 3.92 45.53
CA ARG A 2 -29.01 3.09 44.50
C ARG A 2 -27.67 3.78 44.14
N SER A 3 -26.56 3.08 44.31
CA SER A 3 -25.27 3.63 43.91
C SER A 3 -25.25 3.82 42.38
N LEU A 4 -24.68 4.90 41.89
CA LEU A 4 -24.52 5.15 40.46
C LEU A 4 -23.78 4.00 39.76
N GLY A 5 -23.07 3.14 40.51
CA GLY A 5 -22.35 1.99 40.02
C GLY A 5 -23.21 0.89 39.39
N ASP A 6 -24.47 0.78 39.80
CA ASP A 6 -25.42 -0.25 39.27
C ASP A 6 -26.20 0.23 38.04
N TYR A 7 -25.94 1.45 37.56
CA TYR A 7 -26.64 1.98 36.42
C TYR A 7 -25.98 1.48 35.11
N PRO A 8 -26.73 0.93 34.13
CA PRO A 8 -26.18 0.31 32.93
C PRO A 8 -25.26 1.24 32.11
N LEU A 9 -25.42 2.57 32.22
CA LEU A 9 -24.58 3.56 31.53
C LEU A 9 -23.40 4.08 32.35
N ALA A 10 -23.21 3.63 33.60
CA ALA A 10 -22.10 4.04 34.44
C ALA A 10 -20.74 3.85 33.79
N PRO A 11 -20.47 2.73 33.05
CA PRO A 11 -19.22 2.56 32.32
C PRO A 11 -18.95 3.66 31.29
N TYR A 12 -20.00 4.15 30.62
CA TYR A 12 -19.85 5.22 29.62
C TYR A 12 -19.60 6.59 30.25
N VAL A 13 -20.12 6.83 31.47
CA VAL A 13 -19.80 8.04 32.23
C VAL A 13 -18.34 8.03 32.64
N GLU A 14 -17.82 6.90 33.16
CA GLU A 14 -16.39 6.76 33.49
C GLU A 14 -15.51 6.88 32.25
N TYR A 15 -15.91 6.27 31.11
CA TYR A 15 -15.26 6.47 29.81
C TYR A 15 -15.15 7.94 29.44
N GLN A 16 -16.23 8.73 29.57
CA GLN A 16 -16.24 10.15 29.24
C GLN A 16 -15.33 10.96 30.17
N LEU A 17 -15.36 10.68 31.47
CA LEU A 17 -14.48 11.30 32.43
C LEU A 17 -13.01 11.05 32.14
N LEU A 18 -12.61 9.81 31.86
CA LEU A 18 -11.24 9.48 31.47
C LEU A 18 -10.87 10.10 30.12
N SER A 19 -11.80 10.07 29.15
CA SER A 19 -11.60 10.67 27.82
C SER A 19 -11.32 12.17 27.87
N SER A 20 -11.96 12.89 28.79
CA SER A 20 -11.79 14.35 28.92
C SER A 20 -10.42 14.74 29.48
N ARG A 21 -9.74 13.83 30.20
CA ARG A 21 -8.47 14.08 30.88
C ARG A 21 -7.35 13.09 30.56
N LEU A 22 -7.38 12.45 29.38
CA LEU A 22 -6.42 11.40 28.96
C LEU A 22 -4.96 11.76 29.21
N GLY A 23 -4.62 13.02 29.07
CA GLY A 23 -3.26 13.50 29.33
C GLY A 23 -2.83 13.43 30.79
N GLN A 24 -3.78 13.43 31.72
CA GLN A 24 -3.55 13.37 33.17
C GLN A 24 -3.83 11.96 33.70
N THR A 25 -4.51 11.12 32.94
CA THR A 25 -4.89 9.76 33.35
C THR A 25 -3.64 8.89 33.48
N SER A 26 -3.47 8.30 34.65
CA SER A 26 -2.37 7.39 34.94
C SER A 26 -2.51 6.03 34.24
N SER A 27 -1.42 5.26 34.22
CA SER A 27 -1.48 3.88 33.74
C SER A 27 -2.41 3.01 34.57
N ALA A 28 -2.40 3.19 35.90
CA ALA A 28 -3.25 2.42 36.80
C ALA A 28 -4.75 2.67 36.57
N GLU A 29 -5.15 3.93 36.33
CA GLU A 29 -6.54 4.26 36.04
C GLU A 29 -7.02 3.62 34.72
N ILE A 30 -6.16 3.65 33.68
CA ILE A 30 -6.46 3.00 32.40
C ILE A 30 -6.55 1.49 32.54
N ASP A 31 -5.64 0.88 33.28
CA ASP A 31 -5.64 -0.57 33.49
C ASP A 31 -6.84 -1.01 34.31
N ALA A 32 -7.18 -0.29 35.38
CA ALA A 32 -8.38 -0.55 36.17
C ALA A 32 -9.68 -0.44 35.35
N PHE A 33 -9.78 0.55 34.46
CA PHE A 33 -10.91 0.68 33.54
C PHE A 33 -10.97 -0.51 32.58
N ARG A 34 -9.84 -0.92 31.99
CA ARG A 34 -9.76 -2.04 31.05
C ARG A 34 -10.12 -3.38 31.70
N GLU A 35 -9.70 -3.57 32.94
CA GLU A 35 -10.02 -4.78 33.69
C GLU A 35 -11.51 -4.84 34.08
N ARG A 36 -12.04 -3.72 34.60
CA ARG A 36 -13.44 -3.64 35.04
C ARG A 36 -14.44 -3.76 33.90
N TYR A 37 -14.12 -3.21 32.73
CA TYR A 37 -14.99 -3.11 31.58
C TYR A 37 -14.41 -3.76 30.32
N ALA A 38 -13.87 -4.97 30.47
CA ALA A 38 -13.19 -5.69 29.38
C ALA A 38 -14.10 -5.90 28.16
N ASP A 39 -15.37 -6.19 28.39
CA ASP A 39 -16.37 -6.49 27.35
C ASP A 39 -17.02 -5.23 26.74
N LEU A 40 -16.71 -4.03 27.26
CA LEU A 40 -17.28 -2.81 26.72
C LEU A 40 -16.61 -2.43 25.39
N PRO A 41 -17.36 -2.24 24.28
CA PRO A 41 -16.78 -1.86 22.98
C PRO A 41 -15.95 -0.56 23.01
N ALA A 42 -16.23 0.33 23.98
CA ALA A 42 -15.49 1.58 24.16
C ALA A 42 -14.10 1.40 24.80
N THR A 43 -13.86 0.29 25.50
CA THR A 43 -12.61 0.03 26.25
C THR A 43 -11.36 0.02 25.35
N PRO A 44 -11.32 -0.73 24.23
CA PRO A 44 -10.16 -0.67 23.34
C PRO A 44 -9.97 0.71 22.70
N LEU A 45 -11.06 1.44 22.45
CA LEU A 45 -10.97 2.81 21.88
C LEU A 45 -10.34 3.79 22.88
N LEU A 46 -10.75 3.73 24.18
CA LEU A 46 -10.14 4.56 25.22
C LEU A 46 -8.66 4.27 25.35
N TYR A 47 -8.27 3.00 25.36
CA TYR A 47 -6.87 2.59 25.47
C TYR A 47 -6.04 3.09 24.30
N GLN A 48 -6.50 2.95 23.06
CA GLN A 48 -5.82 3.47 21.89
C GLN A 48 -5.66 4.99 21.93
N ARG A 49 -6.70 5.72 22.35
CA ARG A 49 -6.65 7.18 22.51
C ARG A 49 -5.63 7.58 23.57
N TRP A 50 -5.60 6.89 24.70
CA TRP A 50 -4.62 7.14 25.76
C TRP A 50 -3.20 6.89 25.30
N LEU A 51 -2.93 5.78 24.60
CA LEU A 51 -1.61 5.48 24.03
C LEU A 51 -1.17 6.56 23.03
N LYS A 52 -2.08 7.07 22.18
CA LYS A 52 -1.77 8.19 21.27
C LYS A 52 -1.34 9.44 22.06
N VAL A 53 -2.02 9.76 23.15
CA VAL A 53 -1.65 10.88 24.02
C VAL A 53 -0.28 10.66 24.67
N GLN A 54 0.05 9.43 25.11
CA GLN A 54 1.40 9.12 25.60
C GLN A 54 2.46 9.34 24.50
N GLY A 55 2.17 8.93 23.26
CA GLY A 55 3.02 9.16 22.09
C GLY A 55 3.23 10.65 21.77
N GLN A 56 2.16 11.44 21.80
CA GLN A 56 2.22 12.91 21.62
C GLN A 56 3.07 13.58 22.69
N ARG A 57 2.98 13.10 23.95
CA ARG A 57 3.75 13.58 25.08
C ARG A 57 5.16 12.99 25.20
N ARG A 58 5.55 12.17 24.24
CA ARG A 58 6.89 11.52 24.19
C ARG A 58 7.19 10.67 25.42
N GLN A 59 6.19 10.04 26.02
CA GLN A 59 6.35 9.13 27.17
C GLN A 59 6.86 7.76 26.68
N TRP A 60 8.09 7.75 26.13
CA TRP A 60 8.60 6.64 25.32
C TRP A 60 8.70 5.33 26.10
N ALA A 61 9.26 5.34 27.30
CA ALA A 61 9.40 4.14 28.12
C ALA A 61 8.02 3.51 28.42
N ARG A 62 7.05 4.36 28.81
CA ARG A 62 5.69 3.92 29.10
C ARG A 62 5.00 3.33 27.88
N LEU A 63 5.17 3.97 26.74
CA LEU A 63 4.56 3.55 25.48
C LEU A 63 5.19 2.26 24.94
N HIS A 64 6.52 2.15 25.04
CA HIS A 64 7.27 0.97 24.61
C HIS A 64 6.88 -0.27 25.41
N ALA A 65 6.76 -0.15 26.73
CA ALA A 65 6.32 -1.25 27.61
C ALA A 65 4.89 -1.75 27.31
N ARG A 66 4.08 -0.96 26.60
CA ARG A 66 2.68 -1.23 26.29
C ARG A 66 2.40 -1.47 24.81
N ARG A 67 3.46 -1.70 24.02
CA ARG A 67 3.32 -1.99 22.60
C ARG A 67 2.58 -3.32 22.37
N TYR A 68 1.80 -3.38 21.32
CA TYR A 68 1.10 -4.57 20.86
C TYR A 68 0.87 -4.48 19.34
N ASP A 69 0.53 -5.59 18.71
CA ASP A 69 0.24 -5.63 17.30
C ASP A 69 -1.07 -4.90 17.01
N THR A 70 -1.02 -3.92 16.13
CA THR A 70 -2.16 -3.08 15.81
C THR A 70 -2.16 -2.66 14.35
N THR A 71 -3.34 -2.52 13.77
CA THR A 71 -3.54 -1.94 12.44
C THR A 71 -3.66 -0.41 12.47
N ASN A 72 -3.69 0.21 13.65
CA ASN A 72 -3.78 1.65 13.80
C ASN A 72 -2.45 2.31 13.44
N ALA A 73 -2.39 2.96 12.27
CA ALA A 73 -1.17 3.54 11.72
C ALA A 73 -0.51 4.59 12.63
N ASP A 74 -1.29 5.43 13.35
CA ASP A 74 -0.70 6.38 14.30
C ASP A 74 0.05 5.65 15.43
N LEU A 75 -0.57 4.60 16.00
CA LEU A 75 0.03 3.83 17.08
C LEU A 75 1.28 3.10 16.61
N GLN A 76 1.26 2.51 15.41
CA GLN A 76 2.46 1.90 14.84
C GLN A 76 3.61 2.90 14.77
N CYS A 77 3.35 4.13 14.30
CA CYS A 77 4.38 5.17 14.25
C CYS A 77 4.85 5.59 15.65
N TYR A 78 3.94 5.72 16.61
CA TYR A 78 4.32 6.04 18.00
C TYR A 78 5.11 4.91 18.65
N PHE A 79 4.78 3.65 18.40
CA PHE A 79 5.51 2.50 18.93
C PHE A 79 6.94 2.44 18.39
N VAL A 80 7.14 2.66 17.10
CA VAL A 80 8.48 2.73 16.49
C VAL A 80 9.27 3.93 17.04
N ARG A 81 8.63 5.09 17.22
CA ARG A 81 9.26 6.26 17.88
C ARG A 81 9.61 5.99 19.32
N ALA A 82 8.77 5.25 20.05
CA ALA A 82 9.05 4.85 21.42
C ALA A 82 10.24 3.90 21.48
N GLN A 83 10.29 2.91 20.59
CA GLN A 83 11.42 1.99 20.46
C GLN A 83 12.72 2.74 20.19
N TYR A 84 12.71 3.70 19.26
CA TYR A 84 13.86 4.59 19.03
C TYR A 84 14.23 5.41 20.27
N GLY A 85 13.24 5.94 20.98
CA GLY A 85 13.40 6.80 22.16
C GLY A 85 13.96 6.10 23.39
N VAL A 86 13.77 4.78 23.53
CA VAL A 86 14.35 3.96 24.61
C VAL A 86 15.74 3.41 24.27
N GLY A 87 16.29 3.74 23.09
CA GLY A 87 17.64 3.37 22.69
C GLY A 87 17.75 2.20 21.72
N GLU A 88 16.67 1.50 21.38
CA GLU A 88 16.64 0.41 20.39
C GLU A 88 16.68 0.96 18.96
N LYS A 89 17.67 1.80 18.64
CA LYS A 89 17.68 2.63 17.43
C LYS A 89 17.70 1.82 16.15
N SER A 90 18.54 0.78 16.06
CA SER A 90 18.64 -0.03 14.83
C SER A 90 17.32 -0.73 14.51
N ALA A 91 16.77 -1.44 15.49
CA ALA A 91 15.48 -2.15 15.32
C ALA A 91 14.33 -1.19 14.98
N ALA A 92 14.30 0.01 15.60
CA ALA A 92 13.32 1.03 15.28
C ALA A 92 13.45 1.54 13.84
N LEU A 93 14.68 1.71 13.34
CA LEU A 93 14.92 2.14 11.95
C LEU A 93 14.57 1.04 10.95
N ASP A 94 14.76 -0.23 11.29
CA ASP A 94 14.31 -1.36 10.46
C ASP A 94 12.79 -1.42 10.38
N ALA A 95 12.10 -1.33 11.51
CA ALA A 95 10.63 -1.22 11.57
C ALA A 95 10.10 0.05 10.84
N THR A 96 10.87 1.15 10.86
CA THR A 96 10.54 2.36 10.09
C THR A 96 10.56 2.09 8.58
N THR A 97 11.50 1.27 8.09
CA THR A 97 11.55 0.89 6.68
C THR A 97 10.26 0.20 6.25
N GLU A 98 9.76 -0.75 7.04
CA GLU A 98 8.51 -1.47 6.77
C GLU A 98 7.29 -0.54 6.74
N LEU A 99 7.24 0.44 7.64
CA LEU A 99 6.18 1.44 7.65
C LEU A 99 6.28 2.38 6.44
N TRP A 100 7.50 2.76 6.07
CA TRP A 100 7.72 3.73 5.01
C TRP A 100 7.42 3.15 3.62
N VAL A 101 7.74 1.89 3.33
CA VAL A 101 7.50 1.26 2.02
C VAL A 101 6.03 1.03 1.70
N ARG A 102 5.13 1.19 2.65
CA ARG A 102 3.69 1.00 2.43
C ARG A 102 3.17 1.88 1.30
N PRO A 103 2.25 1.36 0.48
CA PRO A 103 1.78 2.05 -0.72
C PRO A 103 0.90 3.27 -0.45
N LYS A 104 0.44 3.46 0.77
CA LYS A 104 -0.43 4.58 1.19
C LYS A 104 0.34 5.62 2.00
N SER A 105 -0.17 6.85 1.99
CA SER A 105 0.33 7.92 2.87
C SER A 105 0.22 7.51 4.33
N GLN A 106 1.28 7.78 5.09
CA GLN A 106 1.31 7.51 6.52
C GLN A 106 0.90 8.76 7.31
N PRO A 107 0.38 8.59 8.54
CA PRO A 107 -0.04 9.73 9.36
C PRO A 107 1.15 10.58 9.80
N LYS A 108 0.86 11.84 10.17
CA LYS A 108 1.86 12.80 10.66
C LYS A 108 2.65 12.30 11.88
N ALA A 109 2.09 11.37 12.63
CA ALA A 109 2.79 10.70 13.74
C ALA A 109 4.09 10.01 13.29
N CYS A 110 4.19 9.59 12.02
CA CYS A 110 5.39 8.99 11.44
C CYS A 110 6.46 10.02 11.04
N ASP A 111 6.10 11.28 10.77
CA ASP A 111 7.02 12.25 10.17
C ASP A 111 8.36 12.39 10.92
N PRO A 112 8.38 12.45 12.29
CA PRO A 112 9.64 12.60 13.02
C PRO A 112 10.59 11.42 12.81
N ILE A 113 10.08 10.18 12.85
CA ILE A 113 10.96 9.01 12.67
C ILE A 113 11.35 8.84 11.19
N PHE A 114 10.47 9.17 10.25
CA PHE A 114 10.80 9.19 8.83
C PHE A 114 11.88 10.21 8.51
N SER A 115 11.90 11.36 9.20
CA SER A 115 12.96 12.35 9.03
C SER A 115 14.31 11.82 9.46
N VAL A 116 14.40 11.17 10.62
CA VAL A 116 15.63 10.52 11.11
C VAL A 116 16.05 9.41 10.17
N TRP A 117 15.14 8.53 9.80
CA TRP A 117 15.38 7.37 8.97
C TRP A 117 15.92 7.75 7.56
N ARG A 118 15.40 8.82 6.96
CA ARG A 118 15.90 9.32 5.66
C ARG A 118 17.36 9.78 5.69
N GLY A 119 17.91 10.08 6.85
CA GLY A 119 19.33 10.39 7.03
C GLY A 119 20.23 9.16 7.16
N THR A 120 19.72 7.95 6.98
CA THR A 120 20.45 6.70 7.10
C THR A 120 20.62 6.00 5.75
N GLU A 121 21.53 5.03 5.68
CA GLU A 121 21.75 4.19 4.50
C GLU A 121 20.51 3.37 4.07
N ARG A 122 19.55 3.18 4.99
CA ARG A 122 18.29 2.50 4.70
C ARG A 122 17.42 3.25 3.68
N PHE A 123 17.61 4.56 3.54
CA PHE A 123 16.93 5.37 2.54
C PHE A 123 17.67 5.33 1.22
N SER A 124 17.43 4.31 0.41
CA SER A 124 18.04 4.10 -0.90
C SER A 124 17.08 4.40 -2.04
N GLN A 125 17.63 4.53 -3.26
CA GLN A 125 16.83 4.68 -4.48
C GLN A 125 15.90 3.48 -4.71
N ASP A 126 16.31 2.27 -4.28
CA ASP A 126 15.51 1.06 -4.41
C ASP A 126 14.27 1.09 -3.51
N ILE A 127 14.43 1.52 -2.28
CA ILE A 127 13.34 1.70 -1.32
C ILE A 127 12.34 2.76 -1.82
N VAL A 128 12.85 3.87 -2.38
CA VAL A 128 11.98 4.91 -2.96
C VAL A 128 11.19 4.35 -4.15
N TRP A 129 11.86 3.60 -5.02
CA TRP A 129 11.20 2.96 -6.16
C TRP A 129 10.14 1.95 -5.71
N GLN A 130 10.46 1.09 -4.74
CA GLN A 130 9.53 0.11 -4.19
C GLN A 130 8.22 0.78 -3.73
N ARG A 131 8.34 1.85 -2.92
CA ARG A 131 7.16 2.60 -2.47
C ARG A 131 6.42 3.29 -3.60
N PHE A 132 7.15 3.89 -4.55
CA PHE A 132 6.56 4.53 -5.72
C PHE A 132 5.74 3.53 -6.53
N ASN A 133 6.32 2.37 -6.87
CA ASN A 133 5.63 1.33 -7.59
C ASN A 133 4.39 0.84 -6.84
N GLY A 134 4.51 0.59 -5.53
CA GLY A 134 3.35 0.24 -4.68
C GLY A 134 2.26 1.31 -4.71
N ALA A 135 2.61 2.59 -4.62
CA ALA A 135 1.67 3.71 -4.70
C ALA A 135 0.98 3.78 -6.07
N MET A 136 1.71 3.56 -7.16
CA MET A 136 1.13 3.48 -8.51
C MET A 136 0.13 2.33 -8.64
N GLN A 137 0.48 1.14 -8.14
CA GLN A 137 -0.41 -0.03 -8.17
C GLN A 137 -1.66 0.16 -7.31
N ALA A 138 -1.54 0.84 -6.16
CA ALA A 138 -2.64 1.17 -5.27
C ALA A 138 -3.50 2.37 -5.74
N GLY A 139 -3.12 3.05 -6.83
CA GLY A 139 -3.82 4.24 -7.31
C GLY A 139 -3.53 5.53 -6.51
N GLU A 140 -2.55 5.51 -5.61
CA GLU A 140 -2.17 6.62 -4.73
C GLU A 140 -1.31 7.67 -5.48
N ARG A 141 -1.92 8.31 -6.47
CA ARG A 141 -1.23 9.20 -7.43
C ARG A 141 -0.54 10.39 -6.76
N VAL A 142 -1.13 10.96 -5.71
CA VAL A 142 -0.55 12.09 -4.98
C VAL A 142 0.76 11.65 -4.32
N LEU A 143 0.76 10.49 -3.66
CA LEU A 143 1.95 9.92 -3.06
C LEU A 143 3.00 9.57 -4.12
N ALA A 144 2.61 8.91 -5.21
CA ALA A 144 3.52 8.56 -6.30
C ALA A 144 4.19 9.82 -6.88
N ARG A 145 3.43 10.90 -7.12
CA ARG A 145 3.99 12.18 -7.57
C ARG A 145 4.99 12.78 -6.57
N TYR A 146 4.64 12.72 -5.28
CA TYR A 146 5.52 13.20 -4.21
C TYR A 146 6.85 12.44 -4.18
N LEU A 147 6.83 11.11 -4.37
CA LEU A 147 8.02 10.26 -4.29
C LEU A 147 9.02 10.50 -5.43
N GLN A 148 8.60 10.99 -6.59
CA GLN A 148 9.48 11.30 -7.72
C GLN A 148 10.59 12.29 -7.37
N ARG A 149 10.38 13.17 -6.37
CA ARG A 149 11.39 14.13 -5.91
C ARG A 149 12.64 13.50 -5.30
N TYR A 150 12.51 12.27 -4.82
CA TYR A 150 13.61 11.53 -4.18
C TYR A 150 14.38 10.64 -5.17
N MET A 151 13.93 10.58 -6.41
CA MET A 151 14.60 9.81 -7.45
C MET A 151 15.51 10.70 -8.29
N THR A 152 16.58 10.11 -8.83
CA THR A 152 17.55 10.81 -9.67
C THR A 152 17.85 10.01 -10.95
N GLY A 153 18.46 10.65 -11.94
CA GLY A 153 18.94 10.01 -13.16
C GLY A 153 17.88 9.24 -13.93
N ALA A 154 18.26 8.07 -14.44
CA ALA A 154 17.41 7.21 -15.26
C ALA A 154 16.13 6.76 -14.51
N ARG A 155 16.24 6.51 -13.20
CA ARG A 155 15.10 6.10 -12.37
C ARG A 155 14.04 7.19 -12.26
N GLN A 156 14.44 8.46 -12.15
CA GLN A 156 13.48 9.58 -12.16
C GLN A 156 12.76 9.69 -13.51
N THR A 157 13.49 9.48 -14.61
CA THR A 157 12.91 9.48 -15.97
C THR A 157 11.89 8.35 -16.12
N ALA A 158 12.24 7.14 -15.68
CA ALA A 158 11.33 5.99 -15.69
C ALA A 158 10.09 6.24 -14.82
N ALA A 159 10.25 6.82 -13.63
CA ALA A 159 9.13 7.14 -12.73
C ALA A 159 8.17 8.18 -13.35
N LYS A 160 8.68 9.19 -14.07
CA LYS A 160 7.85 10.17 -14.79
C LYS A 160 7.06 9.50 -15.91
N ALA A 161 7.72 8.68 -16.73
CA ALA A 161 7.08 7.94 -17.82
C ALA A 161 5.99 6.99 -17.25
N TYR A 162 6.31 6.25 -16.20
CA TYR A 162 5.37 5.38 -15.51
C TYR A 162 4.15 6.16 -14.97
N TYR A 163 4.37 7.29 -14.33
CA TYR A 163 3.29 8.12 -13.74
C TYR A 163 2.28 8.59 -14.80
N GLU A 164 2.74 8.92 -16.02
CA GLU A 164 1.87 9.34 -17.11
C GLU A 164 0.93 8.23 -17.57
N LEU A 165 1.32 6.96 -17.46
CA LEU A 165 0.47 5.82 -17.82
C LEU A 165 -0.83 5.74 -17.00
N ALA A 166 -0.88 6.35 -15.83
CA ALA A 166 -2.11 6.39 -15.04
C ALA A 166 -3.24 7.18 -15.74
N ARG A 167 -2.88 8.19 -16.54
CA ARG A 167 -3.82 9.03 -17.30
C ARG A 167 -3.91 8.61 -18.76
N GLN A 168 -2.80 8.26 -19.36
CA GLN A 168 -2.66 7.95 -20.77
C GLN A 168 -2.00 6.57 -20.96
N PRO A 169 -2.70 5.46 -20.66
CA PRO A 169 -2.11 4.13 -20.69
C PRO A 169 -1.66 3.71 -22.10
N GLN A 170 -2.25 4.24 -23.17
CA GLN A 170 -1.83 4.00 -24.56
C GLN A 170 -0.39 4.45 -24.83
N ARG A 171 0.17 5.35 -24.01
CA ARG A 171 1.59 5.74 -24.10
C ARG A 171 2.56 4.59 -23.84
N VAL A 172 2.11 3.50 -23.25
CA VAL A 172 2.95 2.30 -23.12
C VAL A 172 3.42 1.78 -24.46
N SER A 173 2.66 1.95 -25.54
CA SER A 173 3.06 1.58 -26.89
C SER A 173 4.14 2.48 -27.52
N TRP A 174 4.48 3.62 -26.87
CA TRP A 174 5.54 4.53 -27.33
C TRP A 174 6.91 3.98 -26.92
N ARG A 175 7.50 3.23 -27.82
CA ARG A 175 8.72 2.42 -27.57
C ARG A 175 9.88 3.19 -26.97
N GLY A 176 10.09 4.47 -27.30
CA GLY A 176 11.24 5.23 -26.84
C GLY A 176 11.37 5.34 -25.33
N ALA A 177 10.25 5.47 -24.61
CA ALA A 177 10.27 5.62 -23.16
C ALA A 177 10.53 4.30 -22.38
N PHE A 178 10.27 3.15 -23.03
CA PHE A 178 10.30 1.82 -22.40
C PHE A 178 11.18 0.82 -23.14
N SER A 179 12.11 1.29 -24.00
CA SER A 179 12.97 0.44 -24.83
C SER A 179 14.01 -0.35 -24.04
N ALA A 180 14.49 0.19 -22.92
CA ALA A 180 15.49 -0.48 -22.09
C ALA A 180 14.81 -1.53 -21.18
N ASP A 181 15.37 -2.74 -21.17
CA ASP A 181 14.92 -3.79 -20.27
C ASP A 181 15.46 -3.58 -18.86
N THR A 182 14.76 -2.77 -18.09
CA THR A 182 15.03 -2.53 -16.68
C THR A 182 13.85 -2.97 -15.82
N MET A 183 14.09 -3.22 -14.52
CA MET A 183 13.02 -3.55 -13.56
C MET A 183 11.96 -2.44 -13.54
N GLU A 184 12.38 -1.18 -13.63
CA GLU A 184 11.51 -0.03 -13.63
C GLU A 184 10.59 0.00 -14.86
N ASN A 185 11.15 -0.26 -16.03
CA ASN A 185 10.38 -0.29 -17.26
C ASN A 185 9.44 -1.50 -17.31
N ARG A 186 9.86 -2.69 -16.85
CA ARG A 186 8.96 -3.85 -16.75
C ARG A 186 7.76 -3.56 -15.84
N ALA A 187 7.98 -2.93 -14.68
CA ALA A 187 6.90 -2.54 -13.79
C ALA A 187 5.94 -1.52 -14.43
N ALA A 188 6.48 -0.53 -15.14
CA ALA A 188 5.70 0.47 -15.87
C ALA A 188 4.90 -0.16 -17.03
N ILE A 189 5.53 -1.02 -17.81
CA ILE A 189 4.89 -1.76 -18.92
C ILE A 189 3.73 -2.60 -18.37
N SER A 190 3.96 -3.42 -17.35
CA SER A 190 2.92 -4.24 -16.73
C SER A 190 1.72 -3.42 -16.28
N TYR A 191 1.96 -2.29 -15.63
CA TYR A 191 0.90 -1.38 -15.21
C TYR A 191 0.16 -0.76 -16.41
N GLY A 192 0.92 -0.26 -17.38
CA GLY A 192 0.39 0.41 -18.58
C GLY A 192 -0.45 -0.53 -19.43
N ILE A 193 0.05 -1.74 -19.70
CA ILE A 193 -0.65 -2.77 -20.49
C ILE A 193 -1.98 -3.14 -19.83
N ARG A 194 -2.01 -3.41 -18.51
CA ARG A 194 -3.25 -3.73 -17.79
C ARG A 194 -4.29 -2.60 -17.87
N ARG A 195 -3.85 -1.35 -17.77
CA ARG A 195 -4.75 -0.20 -17.89
C ARG A 195 -5.17 0.08 -19.34
N TYR A 196 -4.30 -0.21 -20.30
CA TYR A 196 -4.59 -0.03 -21.70
C TYR A 196 -5.58 -1.09 -22.18
N ALA A 197 -5.42 -2.34 -21.75
CA ALA A 197 -6.32 -3.42 -22.07
C ALA A 197 -7.79 -3.11 -21.70
N ARG A 198 -8.03 -2.49 -20.55
CA ARG A 198 -9.36 -2.03 -20.13
C ARG A 198 -9.98 -0.94 -21.02
N ARG A 199 -9.22 -0.31 -21.91
CA ARG A 199 -9.69 0.73 -22.83
C ARG A 199 -9.74 0.26 -24.27
N ASP A 200 -8.77 -0.57 -24.64
CA ASP A 200 -8.59 -1.09 -25.99
C ASP A 200 -7.71 -2.34 -25.89
N ALA A 201 -8.36 -3.47 -25.68
CA ALA A 201 -7.69 -4.74 -25.43
C ALA A 201 -6.87 -5.21 -26.63
N GLN A 202 -7.35 -4.95 -27.87
CA GLN A 202 -6.66 -5.33 -29.09
C GLN A 202 -5.33 -4.59 -29.24
N LYS A 203 -5.33 -3.25 -29.07
CA LYS A 203 -4.10 -2.46 -29.16
C LYS A 203 -3.14 -2.75 -28.01
N ALA A 204 -3.67 -3.03 -26.82
CA ALA A 204 -2.85 -3.47 -25.69
C ALA A 204 -2.16 -4.80 -25.96
N ALA A 205 -2.85 -5.77 -26.58
CA ALA A 205 -2.30 -7.06 -26.99
C ALA A 205 -1.14 -6.89 -27.99
N VAL A 206 -1.31 -6.02 -28.99
CA VAL A 206 -0.26 -5.70 -29.96
C VAL A 206 0.96 -5.08 -29.29
N ALA A 207 0.74 -4.12 -28.37
CA ALA A 207 1.84 -3.51 -27.61
C ALA A 207 2.55 -4.55 -26.73
N TRP A 208 1.78 -5.41 -26.05
CA TRP A 208 2.31 -6.45 -25.18
C TRP A 208 3.19 -7.46 -25.90
N ARG A 209 2.80 -7.93 -27.10
CA ARG A 209 3.64 -8.85 -27.88
C ARG A 209 5.06 -8.35 -28.05
N THR A 210 5.23 -7.06 -28.35
CA THR A 210 6.56 -6.47 -28.50
C THR A 210 7.38 -6.54 -27.23
N PHE A 211 6.79 -6.17 -26.09
CA PHE A 211 7.50 -6.18 -24.81
C PHE A 211 7.74 -7.59 -24.28
N ARG A 212 6.79 -8.50 -24.50
CA ARG A 212 6.87 -9.90 -24.09
C ARG A 212 8.10 -10.61 -24.65
N SER A 213 8.50 -10.26 -25.87
CA SER A 213 9.67 -10.84 -26.54
C SER A 213 10.97 -10.08 -26.29
N SER A 214 10.90 -8.77 -25.99
CA SER A 214 12.09 -7.90 -25.89
C SER A 214 12.54 -7.63 -24.44
N HIS A 215 11.74 -8.01 -23.44
CA HIS A 215 12.04 -7.76 -22.03
C HIS A 215 12.00 -9.05 -21.22
N ALA A 216 12.89 -9.18 -20.23
CA ALA A 216 13.05 -10.36 -19.38
C ALA A 216 11.98 -10.44 -18.28
N PHE A 217 10.69 -10.44 -18.68
CA PHE A 217 9.61 -10.77 -17.76
C PHE A 217 9.71 -12.23 -17.30
N SER A 218 9.43 -12.48 -16.02
CA SER A 218 9.29 -13.84 -15.52
C SER A 218 8.11 -14.56 -16.16
N ALA A 219 8.09 -15.87 -16.10
CA ALA A 219 6.96 -16.68 -16.60
C ALA A 219 5.63 -16.27 -15.92
N ALA A 220 5.66 -16.05 -14.61
CA ALA A 220 4.49 -15.61 -13.84
C ALA A 220 3.98 -14.23 -14.27
N GLU A 221 4.88 -13.25 -14.49
CA GLU A 221 4.49 -11.93 -14.95
C GLU A 221 3.88 -11.96 -16.36
N ARG A 222 4.46 -12.75 -17.25
CA ARG A 222 3.91 -12.97 -18.60
C ARG A 222 2.51 -13.58 -18.52
N GLN A 223 2.35 -14.64 -17.76
CA GLN A 223 1.06 -15.30 -17.58
C GLN A 223 0.00 -14.35 -17.06
N LEU A 224 0.28 -13.58 -16.00
CA LEU A 224 -0.66 -12.61 -15.44
C LEU A 224 -1.10 -11.53 -16.45
N LEU A 225 -0.21 -11.08 -17.32
CA LEU A 225 -0.56 -10.10 -18.36
C LEU A 225 -1.33 -10.73 -19.52
N ASP A 226 -0.93 -11.93 -19.95
CA ASP A 226 -1.63 -12.70 -20.97
C ASP A 226 -3.09 -12.99 -20.54
N GLU A 227 -3.28 -13.48 -19.31
CA GLU A 227 -4.60 -13.72 -18.71
C GLU A 227 -5.46 -12.44 -18.63
N HIS A 228 -4.86 -11.34 -18.17
CA HIS A 228 -5.59 -10.08 -18.07
C HIS A 228 -6.06 -9.56 -19.44
N ILE A 229 -5.19 -9.61 -20.46
CA ILE A 229 -5.53 -9.19 -21.82
C ILE A 229 -6.65 -10.08 -22.39
N ALA A 230 -6.56 -11.38 -22.17
CA ALA A 230 -7.58 -12.31 -22.67
C ALA A 230 -8.95 -12.07 -22.04
N VAL A 231 -9.00 -11.80 -20.73
CA VAL A 231 -10.25 -11.46 -20.04
C VAL A 231 -10.87 -10.18 -20.61
N GLU A 232 -10.06 -9.14 -20.84
CA GLU A 232 -10.58 -7.88 -21.42
C GLU A 232 -11.03 -8.05 -22.88
N LEU A 233 -10.32 -8.84 -23.69
CA LEU A 233 -10.75 -9.19 -25.05
C LEU A 233 -12.08 -9.94 -25.07
N ALA A 234 -12.29 -10.84 -24.11
CA ALA A 234 -13.54 -11.60 -23.99
C ALA A 234 -14.71 -10.71 -23.54
N GLY A 235 -14.47 -9.76 -22.61
CA GLY A 235 -15.49 -8.89 -22.05
C GLY A 235 -16.02 -7.84 -23.04
N ASP A 236 -15.17 -7.32 -23.92
CA ASP A 236 -15.55 -6.30 -24.91
C ASP A 236 -16.40 -6.85 -26.07
N GLY A 237 -16.62 -8.17 -26.17
CA GLY A 237 -17.25 -8.79 -27.33
C GLY A 237 -16.47 -8.57 -28.64
N GLN A 238 -15.33 -7.90 -28.54
CA GLN A 238 -14.41 -7.58 -29.65
C GLN A 238 -13.46 -8.76 -29.86
N PHE A 239 -14.03 -9.92 -30.15
CA PHE A 239 -13.17 -10.97 -30.66
C PHE A 239 -12.70 -10.57 -32.06
N PRO A 240 -11.38 -10.54 -32.32
CA PRO A 240 -10.88 -10.43 -33.67
C PRO A 240 -11.51 -11.52 -34.58
N GLU A 241 -11.57 -11.29 -35.88
CA GLU A 241 -11.96 -12.32 -36.82
C GLU A 241 -11.22 -13.65 -36.57
N THR A 242 -11.81 -14.76 -36.95
CA THR A 242 -11.47 -16.13 -36.49
C THR A 242 -9.98 -16.44 -36.47
N ASP A 243 -9.23 -15.98 -37.48
CA ASP A 243 -7.78 -16.21 -37.60
C ASP A 243 -6.93 -15.45 -36.56
N GLN A 244 -7.38 -14.25 -36.14
CA GLN A 244 -6.73 -13.48 -35.09
C GLN A 244 -7.07 -14.03 -33.71
N ARG A 245 -8.25 -14.66 -33.54
CA ARG A 245 -8.64 -15.33 -32.28
C ARG A 245 -7.76 -16.53 -31.99
N GLU A 246 -7.52 -17.40 -32.99
CA GLU A 246 -6.69 -18.58 -32.83
C GLU A 246 -5.24 -18.20 -32.56
N MET A 247 -4.72 -17.16 -33.24
CA MET A 247 -3.39 -16.67 -33.03
C MET A 247 -3.22 -16.03 -31.65
N LEU A 248 -4.17 -15.26 -31.17
CA LEU A 248 -4.14 -14.69 -29.82
C LEU A 248 -4.34 -15.75 -28.74
N ALA A 249 -5.26 -16.69 -28.93
CA ALA A 249 -5.48 -17.79 -28.02
C ALA A 249 -4.28 -18.75 -27.92
N SER A 250 -3.64 -19.05 -29.05
CA SER A 250 -2.44 -19.90 -29.09
C SER A 250 -1.21 -19.18 -28.53
N GLU A 251 -1.09 -17.88 -28.79
CA GLU A 251 0.05 -17.06 -28.36
C GLU A 251 0.00 -16.73 -26.86
N PHE A 252 -1.18 -16.55 -26.29
CA PHE A 252 -1.36 -16.27 -24.87
C PHE A 252 -1.61 -17.55 -24.04
N ALA A 253 -1.67 -18.72 -24.67
CA ALA A 253 -1.72 -20.06 -24.04
C ALA A 253 -2.69 -20.17 -22.83
N LEU A 254 -3.89 -19.61 -22.97
CA LEU A 254 -4.89 -19.57 -21.88
C LEU A 254 -5.82 -20.77 -21.97
N ASN A 255 -5.31 -21.98 -21.88
CA ASN A 255 -6.03 -23.23 -22.07
C ASN A 255 -7.25 -23.47 -21.18
N GLY A 256 -7.47 -22.69 -20.12
CA GLY A 256 -8.64 -22.81 -19.25
C GLY A 256 -9.56 -21.59 -19.25
N MET A 257 -9.01 -20.37 -19.24
CA MET A 257 -9.79 -19.14 -18.98
C MET A 257 -10.48 -18.58 -20.24
N VAL A 258 -9.85 -18.70 -21.42
CA VAL A 258 -10.52 -18.28 -22.67
C VAL A 258 -11.72 -19.18 -22.94
N ASN A 259 -11.62 -20.48 -22.70
CA ASN A 259 -12.73 -21.41 -22.84
C ASN A 259 -13.86 -21.14 -21.82
N ALA A 260 -13.52 -20.76 -20.58
CA ALA A 260 -14.50 -20.39 -19.56
C ALA A 260 -15.19 -19.06 -19.88
N ALA A 261 -14.44 -18.05 -20.34
CA ALA A 261 -15.01 -16.76 -20.74
C ALA A 261 -15.93 -16.87 -21.96
N ILE A 262 -15.57 -17.71 -22.95
CA ILE A 262 -16.41 -18.00 -24.12
C ILE A 262 -17.67 -18.77 -23.73
N ALA A 263 -17.60 -19.71 -22.77
CA ALA A 263 -18.74 -20.47 -22.28
C ALA A 263 -19.77 -19.62 -21.52
N HIS A 264 -19.36 -18.57 -20.85
CA HIS A 264 -20.25 -17.63 -20.14
C HIS A 264 -20.97 -16.64 -21.07
N GLN A 265 -20.57 -16.51 -22.32
CA GLN A 265 -21.24 -15.63 -23.32
C GLN A 265 -22.21 -16.37 -24.22
N ARG A 266 -22.46 -17.67 -24.05
CA ARG A 266 -23.47 -18.46 -24.70
C ARG A 266 -24.63 -18.76 -23.76
#